data_583fd56f9faa6420f7b5b80756592530
#
_entry.id   583fd56f9faa6420f7b5b80756592530
#
_cell.length_a   1.000
_cell.length_b   1.000
_cell.length_c   1.000
_cell.angle_alpha   90.00
_cell.angle_beta   90.00
_cell.angle_gamma   90.00
#
_symmetry.space_group_name_H-M   'P 1'
#
loop_
_entity.id
_entity.type
_entity.pdbx_description
1 polymer ?
#
loop_
_entity_poly.entity_id
_entity_poly.type
_entity_poly.pdbx_seq_one_letter_code
_entity_poly.pdbx_strand_id
1 'polypeptide(L)' 'MKIIEEYLNRLYKDDDSKDVEEIKEEIKGHLITSAREYMNQGYLEDEAQNKAIEQFDGGNDEDASI' A
#
# COMPACT_ATOMS: atom_id res chain seq x y z
N MET A 1 -9.14 4.54 3.24
CA MET A 1 -8.63 3.32 3.85
C MET A 1 -7.52 3.66 4.82
N LYS A 2 -7.80 3.47 6.06
CA LYS A 2 -6.96 3.99 7.13
C LYS A 2 -5.61 3.29 7.23
N ILE A 3 -5.60 1.99 7.05
CA ILE A 3 -4.35 1.24 7.18
C ILE A 3 -3.36 1.67 6.11
N ILE A 4 -3.85 1.88 4.90
CA ILE A 4 -3.00 2.33 3.82
C ILE A 4 -2.45 3.72 4.11
N GLU A 5 -3.31 4.60 4.61
CA GLU A 5 -2.88 5.94 4.93
C GLU A 5 -1.82 5.95 6.03
N GLU A 6 -2.03 5.15 7.05
CA GLU A 6 -1.06 5.06 8.14
C GLU A 6 0.26 4.50 7.65
N TYR A 7 0.20 3.53 6.78
CA TYR A 7 1.41 2.96 6.22
C TYR A 7 2.22 4.02 5.47
N LEU A 8 1.55 4.81 4.64
CA LEU A 8 2.24 5.82 3.87
C LEU A 8 2.77 6.94 4.76
N ASN A 9 2.00 7.33 5.76
CA ASN A 9 2.46 8.35 6.69
C ASN A 9 3.70 7.91 7.43
N ARG A 10 3.77 6.66 7.80
CA ARG A 10 4.93 6.15 8.51
C ARG A 10 6.13 6.05 7.57
N LEU A 11 5.90 5.64 6.34
CA LEU A 11 6.95 5.45 5.37
C LEU A 11 7.65 6.77 5.04
N TYR A 12 6.88 7.84 4.96
CA TYR A 12 7.41 9.14 4.57
C TYR A 12 7.33 10.16 5.69
N LYS A 13 7.36 9.72 6.92
CA LYS A 13 7.08 10.64 8.01
C LYS A 13 8.14 11.71 8.18
N ASP A 14 9.35 11.46 7.74
CA ASP A 14 10.45 12.41 7.89
C ASP A 14 10.65 13.27 6.66
N ASP A 15 9.79 13.16 5.69
CA ASP A 15 9.98 13.84 4.42
C ASP A 15 8.71 14.63 4.08
N ASP A 16 8.81 15.95 4.06
CA ASP A 16 7.68 16.80 3.73
C ASP A 16 7.79 17.45 2.39
N SER A 17 8.66 17.00 1.51
CA SER A 17 8.80 17.66 0.24
C SER A 17 7.56 17.47 -0.61
N LYS A 18 7.36 18.40 -1.55
CA LYS A 18 6.22 18.30 -2.45
C LYS A 18 6.27 17.07 -3.30
N ASP A 19 7.47 16.68 -3.70
CA ASP A 19 7.62 15.48 -4.51
C ASP A 19 7.13 14.25 -3.79
N VAL A 20 7.40 14.19 -2.50
CA VAL A 20 6.96 13.06 -1.71
C VAL A 20 5.45 13.03 -1.61
N GLU A 21 4.82 14.20 -1.51
CA GLU A 21 3.36 14.22 -1.44
C GLU A 21 2.73 13.66 -2.69
N GLU A 22 3.29 13.98 -3.84
CA GLU A 22 2.77 13.45 -5.08
C GLU A 22 2.96 11.95 -5.16
N ILE A 23 4.13 11.48 -4.75
CA ILE A 23 4.40 10.06 -4.76
C ILE A 23 3.45 9.33 -3.81
N LYS A 24 3.22 9.91 -2.64
CA LYS A 24 2.29 9.31 -1.68
C LYS A 24 0.90 9.16 -2.26
N GLU A 25 0.44 10.19 -2.97
CA GLU A 25 -0.89 10.13 -3.57
C GLU A 25 -0.97 9.04 -4.61
N GLU A 26 0.05 8.91 -5.41
CA GLU A 26 0.10 7.87 -6.44
C GLU A 26 0.08 6.50 -5.82
N ILE A 27 0.94 6.28 -4.86
CA ILE A 27 1.01 4.97 -4.20
C ILE A 27 -0.29 4.67 -3.49
N LYS A 28 -0.87 5.68 -2.87
CA LYS A 28 -2.14 5.50 -2.19
C LYS A 28 -3.21 4.99 -3.16
N GLY A 29 -3.28 5.61 -4.35
CA GLY A 29 -4.23 5.16 -5.34
C GLY A 29 -4.02 3.72 -5.75
N HIS A 30 -2.77 3.34 -5.96
CA HIS A 30 -2.47 1.96 -6.32
C HIS A 30 -2.87 0.99 -5.21
N LEU A 31 -2.56 1.33 -3.98
CA LEU A 31 -2.86 0.46 -2.86
C LEU A 31 -4.36 0.33 -2.66
N ILE A 32 -5.08 1.43 -2.80
CA ILE A 32 -6.53 1.38 -2.65
C ILE A 32 -7.14 0.51 -3.72
N THR A 33 -6.68 0.65 -4.95
CA THR A 33 -7.18 -0.17 -6.04
C THR A 33 -6.94 -1.65 -5.77
N SER A 34 -5.74 -1.99 -5.34
CA SER A 34 -5.42 -3.37 -5.03
C SER A 34 -6.29 -3.89 -3.88
N ALA A 35 -6.46 -3.07 -2.85
CA ALA A 35 -7.27 -3.49 -1.71
C ALA A 35 -8.71 -3.74 -2.14
N ARG A 36 -9.22 -2.90 -3.02
CA ARG A 36 -10.59 -3.09 -3.49
C ARG A 36 -10.73 -4.41 -4.25
N GLU A 37 -9.74 -4.75 -5.02
CA GLU A 37 -9.78 -6.00 -5.74
C GLU A 37 -9.79 -7.18 -4.78
N TYR A 38 -8.99 -7.11 -3.73
CA TYR A 38 -9.02 -8.17 -2.73
C TYR A 38 -10.38 -8.24 -2.05
N MET A 39 -10.98 -7.09 -1.76
CA MET A 39 -12.30 -7.09 -1.16
C MET A 39 -13.33 -7.76 -2.06
N ASN A 40 -13.20 -7.54 -3.35
CA ASN A 40 -14.07 -8.21 -4.31
C ASN A 40 -13.90 -9.71 -4.28
N GLN A 41 -12.75 -10.18 -3.87
CA GLN A 41 -12.51 -11.61 -3.75
C GLN A 41 -12.98 -12.18 -2.42
N GLY A 42 -13.46 -11.33 -1.53
CA GLY A 42 -13.99 -11.80 -0.25
C GLY A 42 -13.17 -11.42 0.96
N TYR A 43 -12.09 -10.67 0.78
CA TYR A 43 -11.28 -10.26 1.91
C TYR A 43 -11.97 -9.13 2.67
N LEU A 44 -11.74 -9.08 3.96
CA LEU A 44 -12.18 -7.94 4.75
C LEU A 44 -11.37 -6.71 4.42
N GLU A 45 -11.92 -5.54 4.72
CA GLU A 45 -11.26 -4.30 4.37
C GLU A 45 -9.85 -4.22 4.96
N ASP A 46 -9.70 -4.55 6.23
CA ASP A 46 -8.40 -4.51 6.87
C ASP A 46 -7.44 -5.50 6.25
N GLU A 47 -7.91 -6.68 5.99
CA GLU A 47 -7.08 -7.70 5.37
C GLU A 47 -6.68 -7.31 3.96
N ALA A 48 -7.62 -6.74 3.23
CA ALA A 48 -7.33 -6.31 1.87
C ALA A 48 -6.24 -5.26 1.84
N GLN A 49 -6.29 -4.32 2.76
CA GLN A 49 -5.28 -3.29 2.81
C GLN A 49 -3.92 -3.88 3.16
N ASN A 50 -3.89 -4.78 4.11
CA ASN A 50 -2.63 -5.43 4.47
C ASN A 50 -2.06 -6.23 3.32
N LYS A 51 -2.92 -6.92 2.59
CA LYS A 51 -2.47 -7.66 1.42
C LYS A 51 -1.91 -6.75 0.35
N ALA A 52 -2.57 -5.63 0.11
CA ALA A 52 -2.11 -4.68 -0.89
C ALA A 52 -0.74 -4.12 -0.51
N ILE A 53 -0.55 -3.80 0.76
CA ILE A 53 0.72 -3.29 1.23
C ILE A 53 1.80 -4.35 1.12
N GLU A 54 1.48 -5.57 1.46
CA GLU A 54 2.42 -6.67 1.36
C GLU A 54 2.91 -6.85 -0.06
N GLN A 55 1.99 -6.80 -1.00
CA GLN A 55 2.34 -6.95 -2.40
C GLN A 55 3.22 -5.81 -2.87
N PHE A 56 2.92 -4.62 -2.42
CA PHE A 56 3.67 -3.45 -2.84
C PHE A 56 5.07 -3.45 -2.23
N ASP A 57 5.18 -3.79 -0.96
CA ASP A 57 6.42 -3.63 -0.23
C ASP A 57 7.32 -4.84 -0.35
N GLY A 58 6.79 -6.01 -0.20
CA GLY A 58 7.62 -7.20 -0.15
C GLY A 58 7.25 -8.29 -1.11
N GLY A 59 6.27 -8.05 -1.93
CA GLY A 59 5.75 -9.11 -2.76
C GLY A 59 6.74 -9.67 -3.73
N ASN A 60 7.74 -8.91 -4.07
CA ASN A 60 8.69 -9.37 -5.06
C ASN A 60 9.79 -10.19 -4.48
N ASP A 61 9.88 -10.22 -3.20
CA ASP A 61 11.02 -10.86 -2.57
C ASP A 61 11.07 -12.33 -2.80
N GLU A 62 9.94 -12.93 -2.96
CA GLU A 62 9.98 -14.35 -3.16
C GLU A 62 10.60 -14.71 -4.47
N ASP A 63 10.56 -13.84 -5.42
CA ASP A 63 11.25 -14.09 -6.65
C ASP A 63 12.71 -14.18 -6.43
N ALA A 64 13.21 -13.35 -5.59
CA ALA A 64 14.64 -13.35 -5.34
C ALA A 64 15.07 -14.61 -4.65
N SER A 65 14.19 -15.26 -4.01
CA SER A 65 14.56 -16.44 -3.27
C SER A 65 14.88 -17.61 -4.16
N ILE A 66 14.63 -17.49 -5.38
CA ILE A 66 14.93 -18.56 -6.30
C ILE A 66 16.33 -18.45 -6.86
#